data_c786d2f693fd2ca3e04c54989c3b4378
#
_entry.id   c786d2f693fd2ca3e04c54989c3b4378
#
_cell.length_a   1.000
_cell.length_b   1.000
_cell.length_c   1.000
_cell.angle_alpha   90.00
_cell.angle_beta   90.00
_cell.angle_gamma   90.00
#
_symmetry.space_group_name_H-M   'P 1'
#
loop_
_entity.id
_entity.type
_entity.pdbx_description
1 polymer ?
#
loop_
_entity_poly.entity_id
_entity_poly.type
_entity_poly.pdbx_seq_one_letter_code
_entity_poly.pdbx_strand_id
1 'polypeptide(L)'
;MFSHMLVPLDGSSLAEKVLPHVVTLARSFAPRITLFRAVEADSAAAQSIVDPVNWQMVRSQAQAYLDEVGGQLQDIGLEAEPVVWEGAAAERIIDYAREQDVDLIVLSSHGHSGLSEWNINSVVQKVILRAYCPVQIIRAYQPGPDELTGLQYRRLMVPLDGSKRAEIVLPYVTALARSQNATLLVARVVAEPEIPRRESLDEEQQELIDRLLELKTKEARDYLDELASRLSVESEQHLLVEADVAAQLHDLAEEQNVDLVALSAHGWSGRAKWPYGSVALSFIAYGTTPLLIVQDISREQAETTKAEEAVQERKGH
;
A
#
# COMPACT_ATOMS: atom_id res chain seq x y z
N MET A 1 2.52 -15.17 -5.12
CA MET A 1 2.18 -14.15 -6.12
C MET A 1 0.71 -13.86 -5.96
N PHE A 2 0.25 -12.68 -6.38
CA PHE A 2 -1.17 -12.32 -6.24
C PHE A 2 -2.05 -13.22 -7.08
N SER A 3 -3.04 -13.86 -6.45
CA SER A 3 -4.00 -14.78 -7.05
C SER A 3 -5.44 -14.24 -6.99
N HIS A 4 -5.74 -13.37 -6.03
CA HIS A 4 -7.05 -12.75 -5.89
C HIS A 4 -6.93 -11.28 -5.47
N MET A 5 -7.32 -10.38 -6.38
CA MET A 5 -7.27 -8.93 -6.21
C MET A 5 -8.66 -8.37 -5.94
N LEU A 6 -8.82 -7.66 -4.83
CA LEU A 6 -10.02 -6.93 -4.45
C LEU A 6 -9.88 -5.44 -4.79
N VAL A 7 -10.85 -4.91 -5.52
CA VAL A 7 -10.87 -3.52 -5.99
C VAL A 7 -12.13 -2.82 -5.47
N PRO A 8 -12.06 -2.19 -4.28
CA PRO A 8 -13.15 -1.42 -3.74
C PRO A 8 -13.40 -0.13 -4.54
N LEU A 9 -14.64 0.07 -4.98
CA LEU A 9 -15.10 1.23 -5.75
C LEU A 9 -16.33 1.83 -5.09
N ASP A 10 -16.39 3.16 -5.02
CA ASP A 10 -17.51 3.89 -4.41
C ASP A 10 -18.39 4.65 -5.42
N GLY A 11 -18.08 4.49 -6.71
CA GLY A 11 -18.78 5.14 -7.82
C GLY A 11 -18.26 6.53 -8.15
N SER A 12 -17.17 6.96 -7.53
CA SER A 12 -16.53 8.23 -7.86
C SER A 12 -15.40 8.06 -8.89
N SER A 13 -15.16 9.11 -9.68
CA SER A 13 -14.04 9.16 -10.61
C SER A 13 -12.68 9.10 -9.90
N LEU A 14 -12.62 9.49 -8.62
CA LEU A 14 -11.40 9.35 -7.81
C LEU A 14 -11.13 7.88 -7.44
N ALA A 15 -12.17 7.09 -7.15
CA ALA A 15 -12.01 5.67 -6.91
C ALA A 15 -11.56 4.93 -8.19
N GLU A 16 -12.06 5.33 -9.36
CA GLU A 16 -11.70 4.73 -10.65
C GLU A 16 -10.25 4.97 -11.08
N LYS A 17 -9.53 5.89 -10.43
CA LYS A 17 -8.09 6.07 -10.66
C LYS A 17 -7.26 4.80 -10.39
N VAL A 18 -7.81 3.82 -9.70
CA VAL A 18 -7.17 2.50 -9.51
C VAL A 18 -7.16 1.64 -10.77
N LEU A 19 -8.10 1.83 -11.70
CA LEU A 19 -8.33 0.90 -12.81
C LEU A 19 -7.11 0.70 -13.74
N PRO A 20 -6.35 1.72 -14.16
CA PRO A 20 -5.13 1.50 -14.93
C PRO A 20 -4.10 0.66 -14.18
N HIS A 21 -3.99 0.84 -12.85
CA HIS A 21 -3.10 0.04 -12.01
C HIS A 21 -3.59 -1.41 -11.90
N VAL A 22 -4.90 -1.62 -11.75
CA VAL A 22 -5.54 -2.95 -11.77
C VAL A 22 -5.22 -3.69 -13.06
N VAL A 23 -5.34 -3.01 -14.22
CA VAL A 23 -5.01 -3.58 -15.53
C VAL A 23 -3.55 -3.99 -15.61
N THR A 24 -2.64 -3.14 -15.14
CA THR A 24 -1.19 -3.41 -15.14
C THR A 24 -0.84 -4.60 -14.24
N LEU A 25 -1.43 -4.67 -13.06
CA LEU A 25 -1.25 -5.80 -12.14
C LEU A 25 -1.88 -7.09 -12.68
N ALA A 26 -3.07 -7.00 -13.29
CA ALA A 26 -3.75 -8.15 -13.88
C ALA A 26 -2.93 -8.77 -15.01
N ARG A 27 -2.31 -7.96 -15.87
CA ARG A 27 -1.41 -8.42 -16.93
C ARG A 27 -0.12 -9.04 -16.38
N SER A 28 0.33 -8.59 -15.20
CA SER A 28 1.57 -9.08 -14.59
C SER A 28 1.40 -10.37 -13.80
N PHE A 29 0.25 -10.55 -13.13
CA PHE A 29 0.02 -11.63 -12.17
C PHE A 29 -1.13 -12.56 -12.54
N ALA A 30 -2.03 -12.16 -13.47
CA ALA A 30 -3.25 -12.87 -13.85
C ALA A 30 -4.13 -13.30 -12.65
N PRO A 31 -4.41 -12.40 -11.68
CA PRO A 31 -5.25 -12.73 -10.54
C PRO A 31 -6.72 -12.78 -10.94
N ARG A 32 -7.54 -13.47 -10.14
CA ARG A 32 -8.98 -13.23 -10.12
C ARG A 32 -9.21 -11.78 -9.66
N ILE A 33 -10.09 -11.04 -10.35
CA ILE A 33 -10.42 -9.65 -10.02
C ILE A 33 -11.82 -9.60 -9.45
N THR A 34 -11.99 -9.00 -8.27
CA THR A 34 -13.30 -8.68 -7.72
C THR A 34 -13.46 -7.16 -7.63
N LEU A 35 -14.44 -6.62 -8.34
CA LEU A 35 -14.91 -5.24 -8.18
C LEU A 35 -15.91 -5.22 -7.03
N PHE A 36 -15.60 -4.48 -5.98
CA PHE A 36 -16.35 -4.52 -4.74
C PHE A 36 -16.97 -3.15 -4.42
N ARG A 37 -18.25 -3.15 -4.04
CA ARG A 37 -18.92 -1.96 -3.53
C ARG A 37 -19.66 -2.26 -2.25
N ALA A 38 -19.34 -1.52 -1.19
CA ALA A 38 -20.15 -1.49 0.02
C ALA A 38 -21.25 -0.42 -0.12
N VAL A 39 -22.46 -0.77 0.28
CA VAL A 39 -23.61 0.14 0.30
C VAL A 39 -24.06 0.30 1.75
N GLU A 40 -23.96 1.53 2.26
CA GLU A 40 -24.42 1.86 3.61
C GLU A 40 -25.88 2.30 3.55
N ALA A 41 -26.72 1.77 4.45
CA ALA A 41 -28.03 2.37 4.71
C ALA A 41 -27.77 3.75 5.31
N ASP A 42 -28.32 4.80 4.72
CA ASP A 42 -28.17 6.17 5.23
C ASP A 42 -28.45 6.22 6.73
N SER A 43 -27.43 6.54 7.52
CA SER A 43 -27.54 6.65 8.99
C SER A 43 -28.53 7.75 9.43
N ALA A 44 -28.80 8.71 8.55
CA ALA A 44 -29.85 9.72 8.75
C ALA A 44 -31.29 9.16 8.59
N ALA A 45 -31.44 8.07 7.81
CA ALA A 45 -32.70 7.37 7.60
C ALA A 45 -32.93 6.23 8.60
N ALA A 46 -31.97 5.88 9.43
CA ALA A 46 -32.06 4.81 10.42
C ALA A 46 -33.12 5.12 11.54
N GLN A 47 -33.65 6.34 11.60
CA GLN A 47 -34.79 6.72 12.45
C GLN A 47 -36.15 6.73 11.72
N SER A 48 -36.17 6.58 10.39
CA SER A 48 -37.41 6.36 9.62
C SER A 48 -37.31 4.98 8.98
N ILE A 49 -38.42 4.26 8.95
CA ILE A 49 -38.61 2.94 8.33
C ILE A 49 -37.83 2.92 6.99
N VAL A 50 -36.78 2.12 6.92
CA VAL A 50 -35.99 1.94 5.67
C VAL A 50 -36.98 1.48 4.60
N ASP A 51 -37.27 2.34 3.61
CA ASP A 51 -38.14 1.97 2.51
C ASP A 51 -37.44 0.84 1.71
N PRO A 52 -38.01 -0.38 1.69
CA PRO A 52 -37.38 -1.51 0.99
C PRO A 52 -37.17 -1.22 -0.51
N VAL A 53 -38.00 -0.35 -1.10
CA VAL A 53 -37.92 0.03 -2.51
C VAL A 53 -36.71 0.92 -2.75
N ASN A 54 -36.48 1.89 -1.88
CA ASN A 54 -35.29 2.76 -1.97
C ASN A 54 -34.00 1.95 -1.81
N TRP A 55 -34.01 1.01 -0.89
CA TRP A 55 -32.84 0.11 -0.67
C TRP A 55 -32.53 -0.76 -1.89
N GLN A 56 -33.54 -1.39 -2.51
CA GLN A 56 -33.35 -2.15 -3.73
C GLN A 56 -32.84 -1.30 -4.88
N MET A 57 -33.28 -0.05 -4.97
CA MET A 57 -32.82 0.89 -6.00
C MET A 57 -31.34 1.22 -5.82
N VAL A 58 -30.88 1.54 -4.61
CA VAL A 58 -29.48 1.83 -4.30
C VAL A 58 -28.57 0.63 -4.61
N ARG A 59 -29.02 -0.57 -4.23
CA ARG A 59 -28.29 -1.81 -4.54
C ARG A 59 -28.22 -2.07 -6.05
N SER A 60 -29.32 -1.88 -6.77
CA SER A 60 -29.38 -2.05 -8.23
C SER A 60 -28.46 -1.05 -8.97
N GLN A 61 -28.42 0.20 -8.50
CA GLN A 61 -27.51 1.22 -9.02
C GLN A 61 -26.03 0.85 -8.76
N ALA A 62 -25.73 0.34 -7.56
CA ALA A 62 -24.39 -0.13 -7.24
C ALA A 62 -23.97 -1.29 -8.13
N GLN A 63 -24.86 -2.24 -8.37
CA GLN A 63 -24.62 -3.38 -9.25
C GLN A 63 -24.40 -2.92 -10.70
N ALA A 64 -25.31 -2.09 -11.24
CA ALA A 64 -25.20 -1.56 -12.61
C ALA A 64 -23.88 -0.80 -12.84
N TYR A 65 -23.43 -0.04 -11.85
CA TYR A 65 -22.15 0.65 -11.92
C TYR A 65 -20.96 -0.35 -12.00
N LEU A 66 -20.95 -1.39 -11.14
CA LEU A 66 -19.88 -2.38 -11.18
C LEU A 66 -19.92 -3.21 -12.48
N ASP A 67 -21.11 -3.49 -13.00
CA ASP A 67 -21.28 -4.16 -14.30
C ASP A 67 -20.73 -3.31 -15.46
N GLU A 68 -20.93 -1.98 -15.41
CA GLU A 68 -20.35 -1.05 -16.39
C GLU A 68 -18.82 -1.07 -16.34
N VAL A 69 -18.23 -0.95 -15.14
CA VAL A 69 -16.77 -1.02 -14.96
C VAL A 69 -16.24 -2.41 -15.38
N GLY A 70 -16.96 -3.48 -15.03
CA GLY A 70 -16.64 -4.84 -15.47
C GLY A 70 -16.64 -4.99 -16.98
N GLY A 71 -17.62 -4.37 -17.66
CA GLY A 71 -17.69 -4.30 -19.14
C GLY A 71 -16.46 -3.61 -19.73
N GLN A 72 -16.02 -2.48 -19.18
CA GLN A 72 -14.81 -1.80 -19.63
C GLN A 72 -13.54 -2.67 -19.50
N LEU A 73 -13.44 -3.46 -18.43
CA LEU A 73 -12.34 -4.41 -18.24
C LEU A 73 -12.44 -5.58 -19.23
N GLN A 74 -13.65 -6.06 -19.50
CA GLN A 74 -13.90 -7.13 -20.45
C GLN A 74 -13.54 -6.73 -21.90
N ASP A 75 -13.80 -5.49 -22.29
CA ASP A 75 -13.43 -4.93 -23.59
C ASP A 75 -11.92 -4.98 -23.87
N ILE A 76 -11.11 -5.00 -22.81
CA ILE A 76 -9.64 -5.14 -22.89
C ILE A 76 -9.13 -6.55 -22.53
N GLY A 77 -10.05 -7.52 -22.43
CA GLY A 77 -9.75 -8.95 -22.22
C GLY A 77 -9.51 -9.35 -20.76
N LEU A 78 -10.00 -8.57 -19.79
CA LEU A 78 -9.92 -8.89 -18.37
C LEU A 78 -11.31 -9.20 -17.82
N GLU A 79 -11.44 -10.34 -17.14
CA GLU A 79 -12.67 -10.69 -16.42
C GLU A 79 -12.63 -10.19 -14.98
N ALA A 80 -13.73 -9.57 -14.54
CA ALA A 80 -13.87 -9.08 -13.18
C ALA A 80 -15.26 -9.43 -12.64
N GLU A 81 -15.32 -9.91 -11.40
CA GLU A 81 -16.56 -10.29 -10.71
C GLU A 81 -17.11 -9.09 -9.94
N PRO A 82 -18.33 -8.60 -10.22
CA PRO A 82 -18.98 -7.54 -9.48
C PRO A 82 -19.61 -8.08 -8.18
N VAL A 83 -19.30 -7.45 -7.05
CA VAL A 83 -19.82 -7.83 -5.71
C VAL A 83 -20.32 -6.61 -4.96
N VAL A 84 -21.58 -6.64 -4.52
CA VAL A 84 -22.18 -5.59 -3.71
C VAL A 84 -22.56 -6.16 -2.35
N TRP A 85 -22.00 -5.58 -1.29
CA TRP A 85 -22.33 -5.93 0.10
C TRP A 85 -22.93 -4.76 0.86
N GLU A 86 -23.74 -5.08 1.87
CA GLU A 86 -24.39 -4.10 2.75
C GLU A 86 -23.55 -3.86 4.00
N GLY A 87 -23.37 -2.59 4.37
CA GLY A 87 -22.71 -2.17 5.60
C GLY A 87 -21.56 -1.21 5.38
N ALA A 88 -20.87 -0.88 6.49
CA ALA A 88 -19.79 0.09 6.49
C ALA A 88 -18.62 -0.34 5.62
N ALA A 89 -18.19 0.53 4.71
CA ALA A 89 -17.27 0.20 3.63
C ALA A 89 -15.98 -0.47 4.12
N ALA A 90 -15.30 0.10 5.13
CA ALA A 90 -14.05 -0.44 5.63
C ALA A 90 -14.21 -1.84 6.24
N GLU A 91 -15.32 -2.07 6.98
CA GLU A 91 -15.61 -3.37 7.60
C GLU A 91 -15.90 -4.41 6.54
N ARG A 92 -16.77 -4.09 5.57
CA ARG A 92 -17.14 -5.02 4.50
C ARG A 92 -15.98 -5.38 3.57
N ILE A 93 -15.08 -4.44 3.29
CA ILE A 93 -13.84 -4.72 2.53
C ILE A 93 -12.97 -5.74 3.27
N ILE A 94 -12.75 -5.56 4.56
CA ILE A 94 -11.93 -6.47 5.37
C ILE A 94 -12.60 -7.83 5.54
N ASP A 95 -13.91 -7.87 5.82
CA ASP A 95 -14.66 -9.12 5.97
C ASP A 95 -14.61 -9.92 4.67
N TYR A 96 -14.89 -9.28 3.52
CA TYR A 96 -14.82 -9.93 2.22
C TYR A 96 -13.41 -10.45 1.93
N ALA A 97 -12.39 -9.63 2.20
CA ALA A 97 -11.02 -10.04 1.97
C ALA A 97 -10.64 -11.29 2.78
N ARG A 98 -11.14 -11.39 4.03
CA ARG A 98 -10.93 -12.56 4.89
C ARG A 98 -11.70 -13.80 4.41
N GLU A 99 -12.98 -13.63 4.05
CA GLU A 99 -13.86 -14.74 3.68
C GLU A 99 -13.49 -15.35 2.32
N GLN A 100 -12.95 -14.54 1.41
CA GLN A 100 -12.66 -14.95 0.04
C GLN A 100 -11.16 -15.13 -0.25
N ASP A 101 -10.32 -15.18 0.80
CA ASP A 101 -8.86 -15.36 0.70
C ASP A 101 -8.20 -14.38 -0.29
N VAL A 102 -8.59 -13.09 -0.21
CA VAL A 102 -7.97 -12.02 -0.98
C VAL A 102 -6.52 -11.86 -0.56
N ASP A 103 -5.63 -11.74 -1.54
CA ASP A 103 -4.19 -11.58 -1.30
C ASP A 103 -3.61 -10.26 -1.81
N LEU A 104 -4.47 -9.38 -2.38
CA LEU A 104 -4.16 -7.99 -2.68
C LEU A 104 -5.43 -7.13 -2.64
N ILE A 105 -5.40 -6.02 -1.90
CA ILE A 105 -6.43 -4.98 -1.95
C ILE A 105 -5.86 -3.77 -2.68
N VAL A 106 -6.55 -3.27 -3.73
CA VAL A 106 -6.15 -2.07 -4.48
C VAL A 106 -7.12 -0.94 -4.19
N LEU A 107 -6.64 0.12 -3.55
CA LEU A 107 -7.46 1.23 -3.06
C LEU A 107 -7.02 2.56 -3.67
N SER A 108 -7.99 3.42 -3.98
CA SER A 108 -7.72 4.84 -4.19
C SER A 108 -7.58 5.56 -2.85
N SER A 109 -6.61 6.47 -2.75
CA SER A 109 -6.39 7.27 -1.53
C SER A 109 -7.61 8.11 -1.13
N HIS A 110 -8.46 8.48 -2.11
CA HIS A 110 -9.69 9.25 -1.95
C HIS A 110 -10.83 8.66 -2.78
N GLY A 111 -12.05 9.04 -2.45
CA GLY A 111 -13.26 8.58 -3.10
C GLY A 111 -14.35 9.64 -3.11
N HIS A 112 -15.60 9.24 -2.95
CA HIS A 112 -16.79 10.10 -3.05
C HIS A 112 -16.76 11.32 -2.12
N SER A 113 -16.09 11.26 -0.97
CA SER A 113 -15.88 12.41 -0.08
C SER A 113 -15.00 13.53 -0.66
N GLY A 114 -14.41 13.29 -1.85
CA GLY A 114 -13.51 14.23 -2.51
C GLY A 114 -12.09 14.25 -1.91
N LEU A 115 -11.27 15.20 -2.38
CA LEU A 115 -9.94 15.40 -1.84
C LEU A 115 -10.03 16.08 -0.47
N SER A 116 -9.36 15.53 0.52
CA SER A 116 -9.26 16.07 1.87
C SER A 116 -7.86 16.65 2.10
N GLU A 117 -7.69 17.43 3.18
CA GLU A 117 -6.36 17.89 3.62
C GLU A 117 -5.43 16.73 4.02
N TRP A 118 -6.02 15.56 4.30
CA TRP A 118 -5.29 14.33 4.60
C TRP A 118 -4.99 13.55 3.33
N ASN A 119 -3.83 12.98 3.25
CA ASN A 119 -3.34 12.25 2.07
C ASN A 119 -4.11 10.94 1.78
N ILE A 120 -4.91 10.47 2.72
CA ILE A 120 -5.80 9.31 2.59
C ILE A 120 -7.12 9.55 3.32
N ASN A 121 -8.22 8.97 2.81
CA ASN A 121 -9.52 9.06 3.46
C ASN A 121 -9.68 8.09 4.65
N SER A 122 -10.75 8.24 5.42
CA SER A 122 -11.02 7.45 6.62
C SER A 122 -11.26 5.96 6.35
N VAL A 123 -11.80 5.59 5.19
CA VAL A 123 -12.00 4.19 4.79
C VAL A 123 -10.64 3.53 4.53
N VAL A 124 -9.79 4.19 3.75
CA VAL A 124 -8.42 3.71 3.46
C VAL A 124 -7.63 3.54 4.75
N GLN A 125 -7.68 4.53 5.67
CA GLN A 125 -7.02 4.41 6.98
C GLN A 125 -7.48 3.16 7.75
N LYS A 126 -8.80 2.93 7.84
CA LYS A 126 -9.35 1.77 8.55
C LYS A 126 -8.98 0.44 7.87
N VAL A 127 -9.00 0.40 6.53
CA VAL A 127 -8.60 -0.80 5.77
C VAL A 127 -7.13 -1.09 6.00
N ILE A 128 -6.24 -0.11 5.84
CA ILE A 128 -4.81 -0.28 6.06
C ILE A 128 -4.54 -0.83 7.47
N LEU A 129 -5.16 -0.26 8.51
CA LEU A 129 -4.93 -0.68 9.90
C LEU A 129 -5.40 -2.11 10.22
N ARG A 130 -6.26 -2.71 9.40
CA ARG A 130 -6.90 -4.02 9.64
C ARG A 130 -6.58 -5.06 8.58
N ALA A 131 -6.03 -4.65 7.44
CA ALA A 131 -5.67 -5.56 6.38
C ALA A 131 -4.53 -6.49 6.81
N TYR A 132 -4.73 -7.78 6.62
CA TYR A 132 -3.73 -8.83 6.83
C TYR A 132 -3.04 -9.24 5.52
N CYS A 133 -3.51 -8.76 4.39
CA CYS A 133 -2.95 -8.99 3.06
C CYS A 133 -2.29 -7.71 2.52
N PRO A 134 -1.45 -7.82 1.50
CA PRO A 134 -0.89 -6.68 0.79
C PRO A 134 -1.94 -5.66 0.36
N VAL A 135 -1.59 -4.37 0.48
CA VAL A 135 -2.45 -3.26 0.08
C VAL A 135 -1.69 -2.36 -0.88
N GLN A 136 -2.31 -2.06 -2.02
CA GLN A 136 -1.83 -1.03 -2.93
C GLN A 136 -2.70 0.22 -2.82
N ILE A 137 -2.07 1.37 -2.60
CA ILE A 137 -2.70 2.68 -2.47
C ILE A 137 -2.37 3.51 -3.70
N ILE A 138 -3.39 3.90 -4.46
CA ILE A 138 -3.25 4.76 -5.63
C ILE A 138 -3.59 6.19 -5.23
N ARG A 139 -2.74 7.15 -5.62
CA ARG A 139 -2.91 8.57 -5.30
C ARG A 139 -3.90 9.22 -6.24
N ALA A 140 -5.14 9.40 -5.79
CA ALA A 140 -6.26 9.89 -6.62
C ALA A 140 -6.04 11.29 -7.23
N TYR A 141 -5.20 12.11 -6.60
CA TYR A 141 -4.89 13.47 -7.05
C TYR A 141 -3.77 13.52 -8.12
N GLN A 142 -3.06 12.41 -8.31
CA GLN A 142 -2.07 12.33 -9.38
C GLN A 142 -2.75 12.18 -10.74
N PRO A 143 -2.24 12.85 -11.80
CA PRO A 143 -2.73 12.60 -13.14
C PRO A 143 -2.44 11.15 -13.51
N GLY A 144 -3.48 10.44 -13.94
CA GLY A 144 -3.36 9.08 -14.48
C GLY A 144 -3.38 9.10 -16.01
N PRO A 145 -3.09 7.97 -16.66
CA PRO A 145 -3.28 7.86 -18.09
C PRO A 145 -4.77 8.02 -18.46
N ASP A 146 -5.04 8.59 -19.63
CA ASP A 146 -6.40 8.75 -20.16
C ASP A 146 -7.03 7.40 -20.53
N GLU A 147 -6.20 6.40 -20.86
CA GLU A 147 -6.63 5.05 -21.24
C GLU A 147 -6.32 4.04 -20.13
N LEU A 148 -7.22 3.08 -19.90
CA LEU A 148 -7.04 2.00 -18.93
C LEU A 148 -5.75 1.19 -19.15
N THR A 149 -5.32 1.04 -20.38
CA THR A 149 -4.15 0.26 -20.77
C THR A 149 -2.87 1.07 -20.87
N GLY A 150 -2.94 2.38 -20.65
CA GLY A 150 -1.82 3.30 -20.84
C GLY A 150 -0.79 3.33 -19.72
N LEU A 151 -1.07 2.70 -18.57
CA LEU A 151 -0.14 2.68 -17.45
C LEU A 151 0.96 1.64 -17.64
N GLN A 152 2.19 2.06 -17.49
CA GLN A 152 3.35 1.18 -17.42
C GLN A 152 4.24 1.62 -16.26
N TYR A 153 4.58 0.71 -15.38
CA TYR A 153 5.63 0.93 -14.37
C TYR A 153 7.00 0.79 -15.04
N ARG A 154 7.82 1.82 -14.93
CA ARG A 154 9.19 1.85 -15.48
C ARG A 154 10.24 1.83 -14.39
N ARG A 155 9.94 2.46 -13.25
CA ARG A 155 10.85 2.60 -12.12
C ARG A 155 10.14 2.24 -10.82
N LEU A 156 10.56 1.14 -10.20
CA LEU A 156 10.00 0.65 -8.95
C LEU A 156 11.01 0.86 -7.84
N MET A 157 10.67 1.58 -6.77
CA MET A 157 11.58 1.77 -5.64
C MET A 157 11.24 0.80 -4.51
N VAL A 158 12.28 0.18 -3.96
CA VAL A 158 12.20 -0.72 -2.81
C VAL A 158 13.15 -0.26 -1.72
N PRO A 159 12.65 0.45 -0.71
CA PRO A 159 13.41 0.76 0.48
C PRO A 159 13.67 -0.49 1.31
N LEU A 160 14.95 -0.75 1.65
CA LEU A 160 15.36 -1.90 2.45
C LEU A 160 16.30 -1.47 3.58
N ASP A 161 16.09 -2.05 4.76
CA ASP A 161 16.92 -1.82 5.94
C ASP A 161 17.92 -2.94 6.25
N GLY A 162 18.01 -3.92 5.34
CA GLY A 162 18.88 -5.09 5.51
C GLY A 162 18.25 -6.23 6.30
N SER A 163 17.00 -6.08 6.77
CA SER A 163 16.30 -7.15 7.46
C SER A 163 15.60 -8.11 6.49
N LYS A 164 15.49 -9.37 6.86
CA LYS A 164 14.70 -10.35 6.10
C LYS A 164 13.22 -9.99 6.02
N ARG A 165 12.72 -9.24 6.99
CA ARG A 165 11.34 -8.73 6.99
C ARG A 165 11.14 -7.70 5.88
N ALA A 166 12.09 -6.80 5.66
CA ALA A 166 12.02 -5.86 4.55
C ALA A 166 12.11 -6.58 3.18
N GLU A 167 12.83 -7.68 3.09
CA GLU A 167 13.00 -8.43 1.83
C GLU A 167 11.73 -9.20 1.37
N ILE A 168 10.70 -9.34 2.20
CA ILE A 168 9.46 -10.06 1.80
C ILE A 168 8.75 -9.43 0.59
N VAL A 169 8.99 -8.15 0.32
CA VAL A 169 8.44 -7.43 -0.82
C VAL A 169 9.10 -7.83 -2.15
N LEU A 170 10.35 -8.32 -2.11
CA LEU A 170 11.18 -8.57 -3.28
C LEU A 170 10.55 -9.54 -4.31
N PRO A 171 9.93 -10.67 -3.92
CA PRO A 171 9.29 -11.56 -4.88
C PRO A 171 8.22 -10.86 -5.73
N TYR A 172 7.42 -9.99 -5.11
CA TYR A 172 6.34 -9.25 -5.78
C TYR A 172 6.87 -8.21 -6.75
N VAL A 173 7.82 -7.37 -6.28
CA VAL A 173 8.39 -6.30 -7.12
C VAL A 173 9.27 -6.83 -8.23
N THR A 174 10.01 -7.92 -7.99
CA THR A 174 10.83 -8.56 -9.03
C THR A 174 9.95 -9.16 -10.13
N ALA A 175 8.82 -9.79 -9.77
CA ALA A 175 7.88 -10.30 -10.74
C ALA A 175 7.21 -9.16 -11.53
N LEU A 176 6.83 -8.07 -10.88
CA LEU A 176 6.28 -6.89 -11.51
C LEU A 176 7.31 -6.21 -12.43
N ALA A 177 8.54 -6.00 -11.95
CA ALA A 177 9.62 -5.43 -12.76
C ALA A 177 9.90 -6.24 -14.02
N ARG A 178 9.94 -7.57 -13.90
CA ARG A 178 10.12 -8.46 -15.05
C ARG A 178 8.98 -8.35 -16.06
N SER A 179 7.72 -8.34 -15.59
CA SER A 179 6.53 -8.25 -16.44
C SER A 179 6.46 -6.91 -17.17
N GLN A 180 6.85 -5.83 -16.51
CA GLN A 180 6.78 -4.47 -17.04
C GLN A 180 8.07 -4.01 -17.74
N ASN A 181 9.13 -4.81 -17.71
CA ASN A 181 10.49 -4.41 -18.12
C ASN A 181 10.94 -3.14 -17.41
N ALA A 182 10.70 -3.09 -16.09
CA ALA A 182 10.99 -1.96 -15.24
C ALA A 182 12.34 -2.11 -14.53
N THR A 183 12.99 -0.98 -14.25
CA THR A 183 14.19 -0.92 -13.41
C THR A 183 13.79 -0.90 -11.93
N LEU A 184 14.45 -1.74 -11.12
CA LEU A 184 14.24 -1.81 -9.69
C LEU A 184 15.27 -0.94 -8.96
N LEU A 185 14.82 0.15 -8.32
CA LEU A 185 15.66 0.99 -7.48
C LEU A 185 15.67 0.42 -6.06
N VAL A 186 16.77 -0.19 -5.68
CA VAL A 186 16.96 -0.67 -4.30
C VAL A 186 17.60 0.43 -3.48
N ALA A 187 16.87 0.96 -2.52
CA ALA A 187 17.29 2.09 -1.71
C ALA A 187 17.58 1.66 -0.27
N ARG A 188 18.73 2.07 0.26
CA ARG A 188 19.07 1.92 1.68
C ARG A 188 19.58 3.25 2.23
N VAL A 189 19.02 3.66 3.37
CA VAL A 189 19.46 4.84 4.10
C VAL A 189 20.15 4.39 5.39
N VAL A 190 21.37 4.82 5.58
CA VAL A 190 22.10 4.68 6.85
C VAL A 190 21.78 5.91 7.67
N ALA A 191 21.07 5.68 8.78
CA ALA A 191 20.71 6.78 9.67
C ALA A 191 21.96 7.31 10.42
N GLU A 192 22.16 8.62 10.34
CA GLU A 192 23.12 9.29 11.21
C GLU A 192 22.68 9.19 12.67
N PRO A 193 23.61 9.05 13.63
CA PRO A 193 23.27 9.09 15.04
C PRO A 193 22.66 10.42 15.42
N GLU A 194 21.50 10.40 16.09
CA GLU A 194 20.91 11.62 16.66
C GLU A 194 21.78 12.12 17.82
N ILE A 195 22.44 13.25 17.61
CA ILE A 195 23.23 13.91 18.64
C ILE A 195 22.36 14.97 19.33
N PRO A 196 22.20 14.92 20.66
CA PRO A 196 21.47 15.96 21.38
C PRO A 196 22.12 17.34 21.13
N ARG A 197 21.38 18.29 20.56
CA ARG A 197 21.86 19.62 20.13
C ARG A 197 22.45 20.51 21.26
N ARG A 198 22.55 20.02 22.49
CA ARG A 198 23.02 20.76 23.66
C ARG A 198 24.47 20.49 24.04
N GLU A 199 25.11 19.50 23.48
CA GLU A 199 26.50 19.17 23.78
C GLU A 199 27.34 19.29 22.50
N SER A 200 28.38 20.11 22.54
CA SER A 200 29.44 20.04 21.53
C SER A 200 30.22 18.74 21.78
N LEU A 201 30.24 17.89 20.78
CA LEU A 201 31.04 16.67 20.83
C LEU A 201 32.51 17.02 21.00
N ASP A 202 33.23 16.27 21.81
CA ASP A 202 34.67 16.29 21.80
C ASP A 202 35.23 15.52 20.58
N GLU A 203 36.53 15.68 20.34
CA GLU A 203 37.19 15.04 19.15
C GLU A 203 37.09 13.51 19.21
N GLU A 204 37.17 12.91 20.37
CA GLU A 204 37.10 11.45 20.57
C GLU A 204 35.67 10.91 20.23
N GLN A 205 34.66 11.63 20.67
CA GLN A 205 33.26 11.31 20.37
C GLN A 205 32.96 11.43 18.87
N GLN A 206 33.49 12.47 18.23
CA GLN A 206 33.34 12.65 16.77
C GLN A 206 34.01 11.53 15.99
N GLU A 207 35.25 11.19 16.32
CA GLU A 207 35.98 10.07 15.69
C GLU A 207 35.22 8.74 15.84
N LEU A 208 34.62 8.50 17.01
CA LEU A 208 33.84 7.28 17.24
C LEU A 208 32.57 7.23 16.34
N ILE A 209 31.88 8.36 16.21
CA ILE A 209 30.70 8.48 15.34
C ILE A 209 31.09 8.26 13.88
N ASP A 210 32.13 8.91 13.41
CA ASP A 210 32.61 8.80 12.03
C ASP A 210 32.97 7.34 11.71
N ARG A 211 33.67 6.68 12.62
CA ARG A 211 34.03 5.26 12.46
C ARG A 211 32.81 4.34 12.47
N LEU A 212 31.79 4.63 13.28
CA LEU A 212 30.55 3.88 13.29
C LEU A 212 29.78 4.05 11.97
N LEU A 213 29.73 5.27 11.44
CA LEU A 213 29.12 5.57 10.14
C LEU A 213 29.82 4.87 9.00
N GLU A 214 31.16 4.87 8.98
CA GLU A 214 31.94 4.14 8.00
C GLU A 214 31.63 2.64 8.01
N LEU A 215 31.57 2.03 9.20
CA LEU A 215 31.25 0.61 9.35
C LEU A 215 29.83 0.30 8.85
N LYS A 216 28.83 1.09 9.26
CA LYS A 216 27.44 0.92 8.83
C LYS A 216 27.27 1.13 7.31
N THR A 217 27.98 2.13 6.76
CA THR A 217 27.94 2.43 5.33
C THR A 217 28.55 1.29 4.52
N LYS A 218 29.67 0.73 4.99
CA LYS A 218 30.30 -0.43 4.38
C LYS A 218 29.37 -1.65 4.42
N GLU A 219 28.80 -1.97 5.59
CA GLU A 219 27.84 -3.07 5.74
C GLU A 219 26.62 -2.89 4.83
N ALA A 220 26.11 -1.66 4.71
CA ALA A 220 25.00 -1.34 3.83
C ALA A 220 25.35 -1.54 2.36
N ARG A 221 26.56 -1.19 1.94
CA ARG A 221 27.06 -1.41 0.56
C ARG A 221 27.22 -2.88 0.27
N ASP A 222 27.90 -3.61 1.15
CA ASP A 222 28.10 -5.06 1.00
C ASP A 222 26.76 -5.79 0.87
N TYR A 223 25.75 -5.38 1.65
CA TYR A 223 24.38 -5.90 1.57
C TYR A 223 23.73 -5.60 0.20
N LEU A 224 23.82 -4.36 -0.29
CA LEU A 224 23.23 -3.99 -1.58
C LEU A 224 23.90 -4.74 -2.75
N ASP A 225 25.22 -4.93 -2.70
CA ASP A 225 25.98 -5.69 -3.71
C ASP A 225 25.56 -7.16 -3.71
N GLU A 226 25.44 -7.78 -2.52
CA GLU A 226 24.95 -9.15 -2.39
C GLU A 226 23.52 -9.27 -2.94
N LEU A 227 22.63 -8.33 -2.57
CA LEU A 227 21.26 -8.33 -3.04
C LEU A 227 21.19 -8.19 -4.57
N ALA A 228 21.90 -7.24 -5.15
CA ALA A 228 21.92 -7.05 -6.61
C ALA A 228 22.36 -8.31 -7.36
N SER A 229 23.31 -9.05 -6.81
CA SER A 229 23.76 -10.32 -7.40
C SER A 229 22.67 -11.41 -7.43
N ARG A 230 21.68 -11.32 -6.52
CA ARG A 230 20.54 -12.25 -6.43
C ARG A 230 19.33 -11.83 -7.24
N LEU A 231 19.25 -10.53 -7.62
CA LEU A 231 18.14 -10.02 -8.41
C LEU A 231 18.26 -10.46 -9.87
N SER A 232 17.14 -10.91 -10.44
CA SER A 232 17.07 -11.38 -11.83
C SER A 232 16.42 -10.35 -12.77
N VAL A 233 16.44 -9.08 -12.39
CA VAL A 233 15.92 -7.93 -13.13
C VAL A 233 16.94 -6.80 -13.10
N GLU A 234 16.82 -5.84 -14.01
CA GLU A 234 17.62 -4.63 -13.98
C GLU A 234 17.42 -3.89 -12.68
N SER A 235 18.51 -3.55 -11.99
CA SER A 235 18.46 -2.88 -10.70
C SER A 235 19.53 -1.80 -10.54
N GLU A 236 19.15 -0.71 -9.89
CA GLU A 236 20.01 0.39 -9.47
C GLU A 236 20.09 0.40 -7.95
N GLN A 237 21.29 0.64 -7.41
CA GLN A 237 21.50 0.71 -5.96
C GLN A 237 21.64 2.16 -5.52
N HIS A 238 20.88 2.54 -4.50
CA HIS A 238 20.93 3.86 -3.87
C HIS A 238 21.26 3.72 -2.39
N LEU A 239 22.48 4.10 -2.02
CA LEU A 239 22.94 4.16 -0.65
C LEU A 239 23.06 5.61 -0.20
N LEU A 240 22.26 6.01 0.76
CA LEU A 240 22.20 7.35 1.32
C LEU A 240 22.65 7.33 2.79
N VAL A 241 23.23 8.43 3.26
CA VAL A 241 23.63 8.61 4.66
C VAL A 241 23.02 9.91 5.13
N GLU A 242 21.97 9.83 5.95
CA GLU A 242 21.15 10.99 6.32
C GLU A 242 20.47 10.80 7.68
N ALA A 243 20.14 11.91 8.34
CA ALA A 243 19.49 11.88 9.63
C ALA A 243 18.01 11.45 9.54
N ASP A 244 17.26 11.94 8.54
CA ASP A 244 15.85 11.61 8.33
C ASP A 244 15.69 10.60 7.19
N VAL A 245 15.59 9.33 7.56
CA VAL A 245 15.44 8.21 6.62
C VAL A 245 14.18 8.36 5.75
N ALA A 246 13.07 8.78 6.33
CA ALA A 246 11.82 8.85 5.59
C ALA A 246 11.80 9.99 4.58
N ALA A 247 12.28 11.17 4.99
CA ALA A 247 12.38 12.33 4.11
C ALA A 247 13.27 12.02 2.90
N GLN A 248 14.44 11.43 3.12
CA GLN A 248 15.37 11.08 2.04
C GLN A 248 14.80 10.06 1.05
N LEU A 249 13.99 9.11 1.53
CA LEU A 249 13.32 8.17 0.64
C LEU A 249 12.20 8.83 -0.18
N HIS A 250 11.51 9.84 0.37
CA HIS A 250 10.54 10.63 -0.39
C HIS A 250 11.24 11.46 -1.48
N ASP A 251 12.31 12.16 -1.12
CA ASP A 251 13.11 12.97 -2.06
C ASP A 251 13.66 12.09 -3.19
N LEU A 252 14.22 10.93 -2.86
CA LEU A 252 14.70 9.96 -3.85
C LEU A 252 13.59 9.49 -4.79
N ALA A 253 12.39 9.22 -4.26
CA ALA A 253 11.26 8.79 -5.09
C ALA A 253 10.84 9.85 -6.10
N GLU A 254 10.87 11.13 -5.72
CA GLU A 254 10.57 12.27 -6.60
C GLU A 254 11.69 12.49 -7.62
N GLU A 255 12.94 12.59 -7.19
CA GLU A 255 14.11 12.80 -8.05
C GLU A 255 14.28 11.74 -9.12
N GLN A 256 14.01 10.48 -8.75
CA GLN A 256 14.13 9.34 -9.66
C GLN A 256 12.86 9.07 -10.48
N ASN A 257 11.82 9.91 -10.35
CA ASN A 257 10.53 9.74 -11.03
C ASN A 257 9.98 8.31 -10.85
N VAL A 258 9.89 7.86 -9.60
CA VAL A 258 9.44 6.52 -9.25
C VAL A 258 7.93 6.37 -9.50
N ASP A 259 7.55 5.33 -10.23
CA ASP A 259 6.14 5.06 -10.56
C ASP A 259 5.40 4.30 -9.43
N LEU A 260 6.14 3.52 -8.64
CA LEU A 260 5.61 2.74 -7.54
C LEU A 260 6.68 2.56 -6.45
N VAL A 261 6.35 2.91 -5.22
CA VAL A 261 7.13 2.53 -4.05
C VAL A 261 6.56 1.25 -3.47
N ALA A 262 7.39 0.27 -3.21
CA ALA A 262 6.98 -0.98 -2.63
C ALA A 262 7.82 -1.30 -1.39
N LEU A 263 7.17 -1.57 -0.27
CA LEU A 263 7.84 -1.82 0.99
C LEU A 263 7.09 -2.84 1.85
N SER A 264 7.78 -3.42 2.80
CA SER A 264 7.18 -4.26 3.82
C SER A 264 6.53 -3.39 4.90
N ALA A 265 5.48 -3.92 5.53
CA ALA A 265 4.81 -3.21 6.63
C ALA A 265 5.78 -2.85 7.76
N HIS A 266 6.78 -3.69 8.03
CA HIS A 266 7.80 -3.45 9.05
C HIS A 266 9.20 -3.77 8.54
N GLY A 267 10.20 -3.13 9.17
CA GLY A 267 11.61 -3.41 9.02
C GLY A 267 12.23 -3.97 10.32
N TRP A 268 13.52 -3.73 10.50
CA TRP A 268 14.32 -4.20 11.64
C TRP A 268 13.75 -3.78 13.00
N SER A 269 13.34 -2.52 13.14
CA SER A 269 12.83 -1.95 14.41
C SER A 269 11.36 -2.29 14.68
N GLY A 270 10.69 -3.01 13.79
CA GLY A 270 9.26 -3.29 13.86
C GLY A 270 8.89 -4.07 15.12
N ARG A 271 8.30 -3.36 16.09
CA ARG A 271 7.64 -3.99 17.24
C ARG A 271 6.28 -4.49 16.76
N ALA A 272 5.97 -5.76 17.00
CA ALA A 272 4.71 -6.41 16.63
C ALA A 272 3.41 -5.74 17.17
N LYS A 273 3.54 -4.64 17.91
CA LYS A 273 2.41 -3.89 18.50
C LYS A 273 1.83 -2.81 17.58
N TRP A 274 2.54 -2.42 16.51
CA TRP A 274 2.08 -1.38 15.59
C TRP A 274 1.88 -2.01 14.21
N PRO A 275 0.80 -1.68 13.52
CA PRO A 275 0.50 -2.30 12.21
C PRO A 275 1.53 -1.95 11.13
N TYR A 276 2.32 -0.87 11.34
CA TYR A 276 3.32 -0.40 10.37
C TYR A 276 4.54 0.22 11.04
N GLY A 277 5.71 0.08 10.40
CA GLY A 277 6.94 0.79 10.77
C GLY A 277 6.90 2.27 10.36
N SER A 278 7.86 3.06 10.88
CA SER A 278 7.91 4.52 10.68
C SER A 278 7.99 4.93 9.20
N VAL A 279 8.80 4.26 8.40
CA VAL A 279 8.92 4.52 6.95
C VAL A 279 7.61 4.23 6.24
N ALA A 280 6.98 3.08 6.51
CA ALA A 280 5.69 2.72 5.92
C ALA A 280 4.61 3.75 6.29
N LEU A 281 4.52 4.16 7.56
CA LEU A 281 3.60 5.21 8.02
C LEU A 281 3.87 6.55 7.33
N SER A 282 5.12 6.93 7.13
CA SER A 282 5.48 8.15 6.42
C SER A 282 5.00 8.11 4.98
N PHE A 283 5.24 7.02 4.25
CA PHE A 283 4.73 6.87 2.88
C PHE A 283 3.20 6.83 2.82
N ILE A 284 2.52 6.20 3.77
CA ILE A 284 1.05 6.22 3.85
C ILE A 284 0.55 7.66 3.99
N ALA A 285 1.11 8.41 4.94
CA ALA A 285 0.63 9.73 5.32
C ALA A 285 1.04 10.85 4.36
N TYR A 286 2.24 10.79 3.80
CA TYR A 286 2.84 11.91 3.07
C TYR A 286 3.28 11.57 1.63
N GLY A 287 3.33 10.27 1.27
CA GLY A 287 3.79 9.85 -0.05
C GLY A 287 2.88 10.36 -1.16
N THR A 288 3.49 10.82 -2.23
CA THR A 288 2.85 11.28 -3.46
C THR A 288 2.76 10.18 -4.51
N THR A 289 3.71 9.25 -4.50
CA THR A 289 3.81 8.10 -5.40
C THR A 289 2.84 6.98 -4.99
N PRO A 290 2.28 6.20 -5.93
CA PRO A 290 1.57 4.96 -5.63
C PRO A 290 2.39 4.05 -4.72
N LEU A 291 1.73 3.37 -3.76
CA LEU A 291 2.39 2.64 -2.70
C LEU A 291 1.86 1.21 -2.61
N LEU A 292 2.74 0.22 -2.69
CA LEU A 292 2.44 -1.18 -2.38
C LEU A 292 3.05 -1.54 -1.03
N ILE A 293 2.23 -1.96 -0.09
CA ILE A 293 2.66 -2.41 1.23
C ILE A 293 2.41 -3.92 1.34
N VAL A 294 3.46 -4.67 1.60
CA VAL A 294 3.38 -6.13 1.81
C VAL A 294 3.40 -6.41 3.31
N GLN A 295 2.39 -7.13 3.78
CA GLN A 295 2.29 -7.52 5.19
C GLN A 295 3.33 -8.60 5.51
N ASP A 296 4.02 -8.43 6.63
CA ASP A 296 5.07 -9.31 7.12
C ASP A 296 4.63 -10.18 8.31
N ILE A 297 3.37 -10.05 8.71
CA ILE A 297 2.71 -10.84 9.74
C ILE A 297 1.71 -11.82 9.11
N SER A 298 1.64 -13.05 9.68
CA SER A 298 0.66 -14.02 9.22
C SER A 298 -0.78 -13.62 9.61
N ARG A 299 -1.76 -14.17 8.88
CA ARG A 299 -3.19 -13.99 9.18
C ARG A 299 -3.52 -14.27 10.65
N GLU A 300 -2.97 -15.35 11.22
CA GLU A 300 -3.17 -15.77 12.61
C GLU A 300 -2.61 -14.74 13.62
N GLN A 301 -1.51 -14.06 13.27
CA GLN A 301 -0.90 -13.03 14.12
C GLN A 301 -1.68 -11.70 14.06
N ALA A 302 -2.38 -11.42 12.94
CA ALA A 302 -3.20 -10.22 12.79
C ALA A 302 -4.52 -10.30 13.59
N GLU A 303 -5.01 -11.50 13.90
CA GLU A 303 -6.26 -11.73 14.66
C GLU A 303 -6.14 -11.40 16.16
N THR A 304 -4.93 -11.19 16.68
CA THR A 304 -4.66 -11.01 18.12
C THR A 304 -4.19 -9.61 18.50
N THR A 305 -4.50 -8.56 17.73
CA THR A 305 -4.12 -7.22 18.16
C THR A 305 -5.01 -6.74 19.32
N LYS A 306 -4.38 -6.31 20.43
CA LYS A 306 -5.07 -5.79 21.62
C LYS A 306 -6.07 -4.65 21.36
N ALA A 307 -6.02 -4.01 20.19
CA ALA A 307 -6.99 -3.01 19.78
C ALA A 307 -8.34 -3.63 19.41
N GLU A 308 -8.36 -4.83 18.86
CA GLU A 308 -9.61 -5.59 18.57
C GLU A 308 -10.18 -6.21 19.85
N GLU A 309 -9.31 -6.72 20.75
CA GLU A 309 -9.73 -7.19 22.08
C GLU A 309 -10.40 -6.06 22.89
N ALA A 310 -9.84 -4.84 22.88
CA ALA A 310 -10.41 -3.69 23.57
C ALA A 310 -11.73 -3.19 22.96
N VAL A 311 -11.95 -3.41 21.65
CA VAL A 311 -13.23 -3.08 20.97
C VAL A 311 -14.28 -4.15 21.25
N GLN A 312 -13.90 -5.44 21.33
CA GLN A 312 -14.81 -6.51 21.69
C GLN A 312 -15.25 -6.45 23.16
N GLU A 313 -14.34 -6.10 24.09
CA GLU A 313 -14.70 -5.86 25.50
C GLU A 313 -15.68 -4.71 25.69
N ARG A 314 -15.63 -3.66 24.86
CA ARG A 314 -16.59 -2.53 24.89
C ARG A 314 -17.96 -2.84 24.29
N LYS A 315 -18.07 -3.86 23.43
CA LYS A 315 -19.35 -4.30 22.85
C LYS A 315 -20.08 -5.33 23.70
N GLY A 316 -19.46 -5.82 24.77
CA GLY A 316 -20.00 -6.82 25.70
C GLY A 316 -20.62 -6.25 27.00
N HIS A 317 -20.80 -4.92 27.09
CA HIS A 317 -21.48 -4.25 28.21
C HIS A 317 -22.63 -3.38 27.74
#